data_d148bba143e163e49b845ddd53f51fd0
#
_entry.id   d148bba143e163e49b845ddd53f51fd0
#
_cell.length_a   1.000
_cell.length_b   1.000
_cell.length_c   1.000
_cell.angle_alpha   90.00
_cell.angle_beta   90.00
_cell.angle_gamma   90.00
#
_symmetry.space_group_name_H-M   'P 1'
#
loop_
_entity.id
_entity.type
_entity.pdbx_description
1 polymer ?
#
loop_
_entity_poly.entity_id
_entity_poly.type
_entity_poly.pdbx_seq_one_letter_code
_entity_poly.pdbx_strand_id
1 'polypeptide(L)'
;MKSFFHVQDIGDLNLALEEARQVKANPYAWKHLGENKTIMLVFFNSSLRTRLSSQKAALNLGMSPIVLNIGQDSWQLETELGVIMDGTKSEHLREAIPVMASYCDIIGVRSFAGLTDREFDYQETILQQFVQYAGKPVISLESATVHPCQAFADLITIDEYKETKRPKVVLTWAPHPKALPQAVPNSFAEWMNAADMDFVITHPKGYELDPRFAGNARVEYDQMKALEGADFVYAKNWSCPGVTEPENYGKILSDDRSWMIDEAHMAVTNNARFMHCLPVRRNVIVSDGVIDSERSIVIPEAANRVTSIQVVMKRMLEGLH
;
A
#
# COMPACT_ATOMS: atom_id res chain seq x y z
N MET A 1 -15.55 -10.56 -5.83
CA MET A 1 -14.20 -9.95 -6.10
C MET A 1 -13.19 -11.06 -6.26
N LYS A 2 -12.46 -11.15 -7.39
CA LYS A 2 -11.45 -12.19 -7.64
C LYS A 2 -10.02 -11.74 -7.34
N SER A 3 -9.76 -10.45 -7.42
CA SER A 3 -8.46 -9.84 -7.11
C SER A 3 -8.66 -8.47 -6.49
N PHE A 4 -7.65 -7.99 -5.74
CA PHE A 4 -7.63 -6.65 -5.20
C PHE A 4 -6.23 -6.06 -5.31
N PHE A 5 -6.01 -5.24 -6.35
CA PHE A 5 -4.73 -4.62 -6.69
C PHE A 5 -4.84 -3.13 -6.91
N HIS A 6 -5.93 -2.67 -7.47
CA HIS A 6 -6.16 -1.30 -7.88
C HIS A 6 -7.47 -0.74 -7.31
N VAL A 7 -7.62 0.57 -7.38
CA VAL A 7 -8.84 1.24 -6.92
C VAL A 7 -10.10 0.74 -7.66
N GLN A 8 -9.98 0.36 -8.94
CA GLN A 8 -11.11 -0.15 -9.72
C GLN A 8 -11.68 -1.47 -9.16
N ASP A 9 -10.84 -2.27 -8.50
CA ASP A 9 -11.24 -3.57 -7.95
C ASP A 9 -12.24 -3.42 -6.79
N ILE A 10 -12.22 -2.27 -6.07
CA ILE A 10 -13.17 -1.99 -4.98
C ILE A 10 -14.54 -1.52 -5.50
N GLY A 11 -14.64 -1.10 -6.77
CA GLY A 11 -15.88 -0.56 -7.35
C GLY A 11 -16.24 0.82 -6.81
N ASP A 12 -17.50 1.05 -6.45
CA ASP A 12 -17.94 2.35 -5.96
C ASP A 12 -17.29 2.71 -4.61
N LEU A 13 -16.55 3.83 -4.59
CA LEU A 13 -15.81 4.29 -3.42
C LEU A 13 -16.72 4.75 -2.28
N ASN A 14 -17.88 5.34 -2.58
CA ASN A 14 -18.80 5.79 -1.53
C ASN A 14 -19.42 4.59 -0.82
N LEU A 15 -19.78 3.55 -1.56
CA LEU A 15 -20.24 2.28 -0.97
C LEU A 15 -19.14 1.61 -0.16
N ALA A 16 -17.89 1.63 -0.65
CA ALA A 16 -16.76 1.05 0.08
C ALA A 16 -16.47 1.79 1.40
N LEU A 17 -16.56 3.13 1.40
CA LEU A 17 -16.42 3.95 2.61
C LEU A 17 -17.57 3.72 3.59
N GLU A 18 -18.79 3.55 3.11
CA GLU A 18 -19.94 3.21 3.97
C GLU A 18 -19.76 1.83 4.61
N GLU A 19 -19.33 0.82 3.86
CA GLU A 19 -19.00 -0.49 4.41
C GLU A 19 -17.84 -0.40 5.43
N ALA A 20 -16.85 0.43 5.18
CA ALA A 20 -15.76 0.66 6.12
C ALA A 20 -16.25 1.22 7.46
N ARG A 21 -17.20 2.20 7.43
CA ARG A 21 -17.83 2.73 8.64
C ARG A 21 -18.60 1.63 9.40
N GLN A 22 -19.36 0.79 8.68
CA GLN A 22 -20.11 -0.32 9.27
C GLN A 22 -19.17 -1.37 9.90
N VAL A 23 -18.12 -1.76 9.19
CA VAL A 23 -17.09 -2.68 9.69
C VAL A 23 -16.39 -2.11 10.93
N LYS A 24 -16.06 -0.83 10.92
CA LYS A 24 -15.42 -0.18 12.06
C LYS A 24 -16.34 -0.09 13.29
N ALA A 25 -17.63 0.18 13.07
CA ALA A 25 -18.64 0.23 14.14
C ALA A 25 -18.92 -1.15 14.75
N ASN A 26 -18.95 -2.21 13.94
CA ASN A 26 -19.16 -3.58 14.42
C ASN A 26 -18.27 -4.58 13.65
N PRO A 27 -17.01 -4.74 14.06
CA PRO A 27 -16.05 -5.58 13.33
C PRO A 27 -16.43 -7.07 13.22
N TYR A 28 -17.30 -7.54 14.08
CA TYR A 28 -17.70 -8.96 14.16
C TYR A 28 -19.06 -9.27 13.50
N ALA A 29 -19.72 -8.28 12.91
CA ALA A 29 -21.05 -8.46 12.31
C ALA A 29 -21.09 -9.55 11.21
N TRP A 30 -19.98 -9.71 10.50
CA TRP A 30 -19.85 -10.66 9.39
C TRP A 30 -19.00 -11.90 9.73
N LYS A 31 -18.85 -12.22 11.01
CA LYS A 31 -18.02 -13.36 11.46
C LYS A 31 -18.45 -14.69 10.84
N HIS A 32 -19.72 -14.86 10.54
CA HIS A 32 -20.28 -16.05 9.91
C HIS A 32 -19.76 -16.31 8.48
N LEU A 33 -19.33 -15.27 7.75
CA LEU A 33 -18.82 -15.42 6.38
C LEU A 33 -17.51 -16.20 6.30
N GLY A 34 -16.69 -16.10 7.32
CA GLY A 34 -15.39 -16.78 7.38
C GLY A 34 -15.40 -18.10 8.13
N GLU A 35 -16.57 -18.60 8.55
CA GLU A 35 -16.66 -19.88 9.24
C GLU A 35 -16.15 -21.00 8.33
N ASN A 36 -15.20 -21.80 8.84
CA ASN A 36 -14.50 -22.85 8.10
C ASN A 36 -13.74 -22.36 6.86
N LYS A 37 -13.42 -21.06 6.77
CA LYS A 37 -12.59 -20.46 5.71
C LYS A 37 -11.20 -20.14 6.20
N THR A 38 -10.24 -20.29 5.31
CA THR A 38 -8.82 -20.00 5.59
C THR A 38 -8.30 -18.94 4.63
N ILE A 39 -7.54 -17.98 5.16
CA ILE A 39 -6.72 -17.09 4.35
C ILE A 39 -5.25 -17.42 4.54
N MET A 40 -4.50 -17.56 3.45
CA MET A 40 -3.04 -17.66 3.49
C MET A 40 -2.41 -16.30 3.21
N LEU A 41 -1.54 -15.86 4.11
CA LEU A 41 -0.82 -14.59 4.03
C LEU A 41 0.65 -14.89 3.74
N VAL A 42 1.04 -14.74 2.47
CA VAL A 42 2.38 -15.07 1.96
C VAL A 42 3.27 -13.83 1.97
N PHE A 43 4.40 -13.89 2.66
CA PHE A 43 5.34 -12.80 2.82
C PHE A 43 6.72 -13.17 2.23
N PHE A 44 7.10 -12.52 1.14
CA PHE A 44 8.49 -12.54 0.63
C PHE A 44 9.37 -11.52 1.37
N ASN A 45 8.75 -10.50 1.97
CA ASN A 45 9.41 -9.45 2.74
C ASN A 45 8.70 -9.28 4.09
N SER A 46 9.48 -9.08 5.15
CA SER A 46 8.94 -8.91 6.50
C SER A 46 8.01 -7.70 6.63
N SER A 47 7.01 -7.82 7.49
CA SER A 47 6.09 -6.73 7.80
C SER A 47 5.55 -6.86 9.23
N LEU A 48 5.47 -5.74 9.93
CA LEU A 48 4.78 -5.67 11.22
C LEU A 48 3.27 -5.42 11.03
N ARG A 49 2.92 -4.27 10.43
CA ARG A 49 1.53 -3.79 10.35
C ARG A 49 0.68 -4.63 9.40
N THR A 50 1.15 -4.90 8.20
CA THR A 50 0.40 -5.72 7.23
C THR A 50 0.10 -7.10 7.82
N ARG A 51 1.09 -7.73 8.46
CA ARG A 51 0.92 -9.04 9.10
C ARG A 51 -0.15 -9.00 10.19
N LEU A 52 -0.04 -8.06 11.14
CA LEU A 52 -0.96 -7.98 12.28
C LEU A 52 -2.37 -7.55 11.86
N SER A 53 -2.50 -6.53 11.00
CA SER A 53 -3.80 -6.05 10.55
C SER A 53 -4.56 -7.09 9.72
N SER A 54 -3.87 -7.82 8.83
CA SER A 54 -4.51 -8.86 8.02
C SER A 54 -4.98 -10.04 8.86
N GLN A 55 -4.17 -10.49 9.84
CA GLN A 55 -4.59 -11.53 10.77
C GLN A 55 -5.79 -11.08 11.61
N LYS A 56 -5.75 -9.85 12.16
CA LYS A 56 -6.85 -9.32 12.95
C LYS A 56 -8.13 -9.22 12.15
N ALA A 57 -8.07 -8.74 10.90
CA ALA A 57 -9.22 -8.65 10.00
C ALA A 57 -9.81 -10.04 9.69
N ALA A 58 -8.96 -11.03 9.40
CA ALA A 58 -9.39 -12.41 9.17
C ALA A 58 -10.12 -12.99 10.39
N LEU A 59 -9.56 -12.82 11.59
CA LEU A 59 -10.18 -13.27 12.85
C LEU A 59 -11.52 -12.57 13.13
N ASN A 60 -11.64 -11.28 12.81
CA ASN A 60 -12.90 -10.55 12.95
C ASN A 60 -14.00 -11.14 12.06
N LEU A 61 -13.65 -11.63 10.86
CA LEU A 61 -14.56 -12.29 9.92
C LEU A 61 -14.77 -13.78 10.21
N GLY A 62 -14.11 -14.35 11.22
CA GLY A 62 -14.20 -15.76 11.57
C GLY A 62 -13.33 -16.70 10.73
N MET A 63 -12.42 -16.15 9.92
CA MET A 63 -11.45 -16.94 9.15
C MET A 63 -10.28 -17.42 10.01
N SER A 64 -9.64 -18.50 9.59
CA SER A 64 -8.36 -18.98 10.11
C SER A 64 -7.20 -18.39 9.28
N PRO A 65 -6.37 -17.48 9.80
CA PRO A 65 -5.22 -16.98 9.06
C PRO A 65 -4.01 -17.93 9.19
N ILE A 66 -3.43 -18.33 8.06
CA ILE A 66 -2.13 -18.99 7.98
C ILE A 66 -1.13 -17.96 7.47
N VAL A 67 -0.01 -17.77 8.17
CA VAL A 67 1.05 -16.86 7.78
C VAL A 67 2.29 -17.65 7.38
N LEU A 68 2.80 -17.39 6.19
CA LEU A 68 3.98 -18.03 5.64
C LEU A 68 5.02 -16.98 5.23
N ASN A 69 6.20 -17.01 5.84
CA ASN A 69 7.34 -16.18 5.45
C ASN A 69 8.27 -17.03 4.57
N ILE A 70 8.34 -16.71 3.29
CA ILE A 70 9.19 -17.42 2.32
C ILE A 70 10.65 -17.25 2.70
N GLY A 71 11.37 -18.37 2.76
CA GLY A 71 12.77 -18.40 3.14
C GLY A 71 13.06 -18.32 4.65
N GLN A 72 12.02 -18.28 5.49
CA GLN A 72 12.14 -18.35 6.96
C GLN A 72 11.33 -19.53 7.52
N ASP A 73 10.04 -19.60 7.19
CA ASP A 73 9.16 -20.69 7.60
C ASP A 73 9.20 -21.83 6.57
N SER A 74 9.74 -21.57 5.39
CA SER A 74 9.90 -22.51 4.28
C SER A 74 11.24 -22.27 3.56
N TRP A 75 11.52 -23.08 2.56
CA TRP A 75 12.65 -22.84 1.64
C TRP A 75 12.41 -21.64 0.72
N GLN A 76 13.48 -21.19 0.06
CA GLN A 76 13.42 -20.16 -0.98
C GLN A 76 12.71 -20.70 -2.22
N LEU A 77 11.82 -19.89 -2.79
CA LEU A 77 11.10 -20.19 -4.02
C LEU A 77 11.75 -19.53 -5.23
N GLU A 78 11.76 -20.26 -6.34
CA GLU A 78 12.12 -19.71 -7.64
C GLU A 78 10.94 -18.92 -8.23
N THR A 79 11.23 -17.70 -8.67
CA THR A 79 10.22 -16.75 -9.17
C THR A 79 10.34 -16.48 -10.67
N GLU A 80 11.51 -16.80 -11.28
CA GLU A 80 11.77 -16.54 -12.69
C GLU A 80 11.36 -17.74 -13.55
N LEU A 81 10.62 -17.48 -14.63
CA LEU A 81 10.17 -18.53 -15.54
C LEU A 81 11.29 -18.97 -16.49
N GLY A 82 11.31 -20.26 -16.80
CA GLY A 82 12.23 -20.83 -17.79
C GLY A 82 13.67 -21.05 -17.31
N VAL A 83 13.93 -20.89 -16.02
CA VAL A 83 15.26 -21.12 -15.43
C VAL A 83 15.57 -22.62 -15.29
N ILE A 84 16.85 -22.95 -15.30
CA ILE A 84 17.35 -24.26 -14.88
C ILE A 84 17.54 -24.21 -13.35
N MET A 85 16.80 -25.03 -12.61
CA MET A 85 16.81 -25.02 -11.14
C MET A 85 17.98 -25.86 -10.57
N ASP A 86 19.21 -25.51 -10.93
CA ASP A 86 20.44 -26.11 -10.43
C ASP A 86 21.12 -25.30 -9.30
N GLY A 87 20.46 -24.22 -8.84
CA GLY A 87 20.93 -23.35 -7.78
C GLY A 87 20.41 -23.74 -6.38
N THR A 88 20.22 -22.74 -5.51
CA THR A 88 19.86 -22.93 -4.09
C THR A 88 18.37 -22.93 -3.80
N LYS A 89 17.51 -22.54 -4.76
CA LYS A 89 16.06 -22.52 -4.60
C LYS A 89 15.48 -23.90 -4.81
N SER A 90 14.64 -24.36 -3.89
CA SER A 90 14.19 -25.77 -3.84
C SER A 90 12.93 -26.05 -4.65
N GLU A 91 12.10 -25.04 -4.92
CA GLU A 91 10.80 -25.20 -5.57
C GLU A 91 10.44 -23.94 -6.37
N HIS A 92 9.75 -24.12 -7.51
CA HIS A 92 9.28 -23.01 -8.30
C HIS A 92 7.87 -22.57 -7.89
N LEU A 93 7.53 -21.29 -8.10
CA LEU A 93 6.19 -20.75 -7.82
C LEU A 93 5.06 -21.51 -8.56
N ARG A 94 5.33 -22.07 -9.74
CA ARG A 94 4.34 -22.82 -10.53
C ARG A 94 3.81 -24.05 -9.80
N GLU A 95 4.61 -24.69 -8.97
CA GLU A 95 4.24 -25.83 -8.13
C GLU A 95 3.76 -25.36 -6.75
N ALA A 96 4.48 -24.43 -6.14
CA ALA A 96 4.19 -23.96 -4.79
C ALA A 96 2.82 -23.26 -4.69
N ILE A 97 2.44 -22.41 -5.67
CA ILE A 97 1.18 -21.65 -5.63
C ILE A 97 -0.06 -22.57 -5.65
N PRO A 98 -0.23 -23.54 -6.57
CA PRO A 98 -1.36 -24.44 -6.53
C PRO A 98 -1.45 -25.25 -5.24
N VAL A 99 -0.31 -25.67 -4.69
CA VAL A 99 -0.24 -26.38 -3.41
C VAL A 99 -0.74 -25.49 -2.28
N MET A 100 -0.20 -24.26 -2.14
CA MET A 100 -0.67 -23.30 -1.16
C MET A 100 -2.16 -23.00 -1.30
N ALA A 101 -2.64 -22.84 -2.54
CA ALA A 101 -4.04 -22.58 -2.85
C ALA A 101 -4.99 -23.73 -2.45
N SER A 102 -4.49 -24.98 -2.41
CA SER A 102 -5.29 -26.12 -1.96
C SER A 102 -5.57 -26.10 -0.44
N TYR A 103 -4.81 -25.31 0.33
CA TYR A 103 -4.95 -25.20 1.79
C TYR A 103 -5.71 -23.95 2.24
N CYS A 104 -6.21 -23.13 1.31
CA CYS A 104 -6.89 -21.89 1.67
C CYS A 104 -8.01 -21.50 0.69
N ASP A 105 -8.82 -20.53 1.09
CA ASP A 105 -9.92 -19.98 0.28
C ASP A 105 -9.54 -18.64 -0.36
N ILE A 106 -8.65 -17.88 0.28
CA ILE A 106 -8.14 -16.56 -0.17
C ILE A 106 -6.63 -16.54 0.04
N ILE A 107 -5.88 -15.87 -0.85
CA ILE A 107 -4.44 -15.68 -0.72
C ILE A 107 -4.12 -14.17 -0.69
N GLY A 108 -3.39 -13.73 0.33
CA GLY A 108 -2.77 -12.42 0.36
C GLY A 108 -1.27 -12.53 0.09
N VAL A 109 -0.72 -11.71 -0.79
CA VAL A 109 0.68 -11.77 -1.21
C VAL A 109 1.37 -10.44 -0.96
N ARG A 110 2.55 -10.49 -0.32
CA ARG A 110 3.46 -9.37 -0.16
C ARG A 110 4.80 -9.68 -0.82
N SER A 111 5.13 -8.94 -1.87
CA SER A 111 6.39 -9.10 -2.63
C SER A 111 6.86 -7.75 -3.14
N PHE A 112 7.93 -7.21 -2.56
CA PHE A 112 8.47 -5.91 -2.94
C PHE A 112 9.15 -5.92 -4.31
N ALA A 113 9.25 -4.72 -4.91
CA ALA A 113 10.12 -4.47 -6.04
C ALA A 113 11.57 -4.83 -5.70
N GLY A 114 12.27 -5.44 -6.66
CA GLY A 114 13.71 -5.67 -6.59
C GLY A 114 14.52 -4.39 -6.74
N LEU A 115 13.94 -3.37 -7.35
CA LEU A 115 14.54 -2.05 -7.65
C LEU A 115 15.80 -2.14 -8.54
N THR A 116 15.91 -3.21 -9.32
CA THR A 116 17.03 -3.46 -10.24
C THR A 116 16.59 -3.61 -11.69
N ASP A 117 15.43 -4.18 -11.91
CA ASP A 117 14.80 -4.37 -13.21
C ASP A 117 13.38 -3.77 -13.17
N ARG A 118 13.22 -2.60 -13.81
CA ARG A 118 11.96 -1.88 -13.84
C ARG A 118 10.87 -2.66 -14.57
N GLU A 119 11.22 -3.34 -15.66
CA GLU A 119 10.24 -4.07 -16.46
C GLU A 119 9.68 -5.25 -15.67
N PHE A 120 10.55 -6.04 -15.04
CA PHE A 120 10.16 -7.16 -14.18
C PHE A 120 9.26 -6.69 -13.01
N ASP A 121 9.65 -5.61 -12.33
CA ASP A 121 8.90 -5.06 -11.20
C ASP A 121 7.53 -4.49 -11.65
N TYR A 122 7.51 -3.72 -12.74
CA TYR A 122 6.28 -3.06 -13.24
C TYR A 122 5.34 -4.00 -14.01
N GLN A 123 5.77 -5.19 -14.37
CA GLN A 123 4.92 -6.28 -14.83
C GLN A 123 4.28 -7.05 -13.67
N GLU A 124 4.66 -6.75 -12.42
CA GLU A 124 4.15 -7.44 -11.22
C GLU A 124 4.36 -8.96 -11.30
N THR A 125 5.51 -9.40 -11.80
CA THR A 125 5.77 -10.77 -12.23
C THR A 125 5.45 -11.82 -11.15
N ILE A 126 5.75 -11.54 -9.88
CA ILE A 126 5.44 -12.45 -8.78
C ILE A 126 3.93 -12.48 -8.52
N LEU A 127 3.29 -11.31 -8.38
CA LEU A 127 1.86 -11.23 -8.09
C LEU A 127 1.01 -11.84 -9.21
N GLN A 128 1.40 -11.63 -10.47
CA GLN A 128 0.69 -12.19 -11.63
C GLN A 128 0.76 -13.73 -11.66
N GLN A 129 1.85 -14.34 -11.19
CA GLN A 129 1.92 -15.80 -11.06
C GLN A 129 0.89 -16.32 -10.03
N PHE A 130 0.68 -15.61 -8.91
CA PHE A 130 -0.38 -15.97 -7.97
C PHE A 130 -1.77 -15.86 -8.61
N VAL A 131 -2.04 -14.79 -9.37
CA VAL A 131 -3.31 -14.66 -10.12
C VAL A 131 -3.51 -15.82 -11.07
N GLN A 132 -2.46 -16.19 -11.79
CA GLN A 132 -2.52 -17.21 -12.84
C GLN A 132 -2.68 -18.63 -12.28
N TYR A 133 -1.99 -18.96 -11.18
CA TYR A 133 -1.86 -20.35 -10.73
C TYR A 133 -2.68 -20.69 -9.49
N ALA A 134 -3.15 -19.71 -8.70
CA ALA A 134 -3.84 -20.01 -7.45
C ALA A 134 -5.28 -20.54 -7.66
N GLY A 135 -5.98 -20.08 -8.69
CA GLY A 135 -7.41 -20.40 -8.84
C GLY A 135 -8.29 -19.94 -7.66
N LYS A 136 -7.77 -19.05 -6.83
CA LYS A 136 -8.43 -18.48 -5.63
C LYS A 136 -8.37 -16.95 -5.72
N PRO A 137 -9.22 -16.22 -4.96
CA PRO A 137 -9.08 -14.79 -4.83
C PRO A 137 -7.70 -14.38 -4.28
N VAL A 138 -7.10 -13.34 -4.88
CA VAL A 138 -5.75 -12.85 -4.53
C VAL A 138 -5.81 -11.39 -4.09
N ILE A 139 -5.17 -11.08 -2.96
CA ILE A 139 -5.01 -9.72 -2.43
C ILE A 139 -3.56 -9.30 -2.52
N SER A 140 -3.25 -8.16 -3.15
CA SER A 140 -1.95 -7.51 -2.96
C SER A 140 -1.89 -6.91 -1.54
N LEU A 141 -1.06 -7.50 -0.71
CA LEU A 141 -0.75 -6.95 0.62
C LEU A 141 0.31 -5.84 0.57
N GLU A 142 1.05 -5.76 -0.46
CA GLU A 142 1.99 -4.82 -1.04
C GLU A 142 2.83 -5.56 -2.07
N SER A 143 2.82 -5.08 -3.30
CA SER A 143 3.58 -5.67 -4.40
C SER A 143 4.71 -4.74 -4.87
N ALA A 144 5.28 -5.00 -6.02
CA ALA A 144 6.32 -4.16 -6.58
C ALA A 144 5.84 -2.71 -6.84
N THR A 145 4.62 -2.55 -7.33
CA THR A 145 4.12 -1.23 -7.76
C THR A 145 2.86 -0.75 -7.02
N VAL A 146 2.16 -1.62 -6.26
CA VAL A 146 0.90 -1.24 -5.61
C VAL A 146 0.79 -1.71 -4.16
N HIS A 147 0.08 -0.91 -3.34
CA HIS A 147 -0.29 -1.23 -1.96
C HIS A 147 -1.75 -0.82 -1.68
N PRO A 148 -2.73 -1.48 -2.32
CA PRO A 148 -4.13 -1.05 -2.32
C PRO A 148 -4.76 -1.02 -0.93
N CYS A 149 -4.42 -1.98 -0.05
CA CYS A 149 -4.93 -2.00 1.32
C CYS A 149 -4.44 -0.81 2.16
N GLN A 150 -3.24 -0.27 1.87
CA GLN A 150 -2.77 0.97 2.50
C GLN A 150 -3.56 2.15 1.96
N ALA A 151 -3.62 2.32 0.64
CA ALA A 151 -4.30 3.45 0.04
C ALA A 151 -5.79 3.52 0.40
N PHE A 152 -6.46 2.38 0.55
CA PHE A 152 -7.82 2.34 1.05
C PHE A 152 -7.90 2.75 2.54
N ALA A 153 -6.93 2.35 3.37
CA ALA A 153 -6.87 2.82 4.76
C ALA A 153 -6.62 4.33 4.84
N ASP A 154 -5.78 4.87 3.94
CA ASP A 154 -5.50 6.30 3.83
C ASP A 154 -6.78 7.07 3.45
N LEU A 155 -7.54 6.57 2.45
CA LEU A 155 -8.81 7.16 2.04
C LEU A 155 -9.86 7.13 3.17
N ILE A 156 -10.00 6.01 3.90
CA ILE A 156 -10.87 5.90 5.08
C ILE A 156 -10.47 6.96 6.11
N THR A 157 -9.17 7.13 6.36
CA THR A 157 -8.66 8.09 7.34
C THR A 157 -8.94 9.53 6.89
N ILE A 158 -8.72 9.85 5.62
CA ILE A 158 -9.07 11.17 5.07
C ILE A 158 -10.57 11.42 5.20
N ASP A 159 -11.42 10.44 4.89
CA ASP A 159 -12.88 10.56 5.02
C ASP A 159 -13.34 10.83 6.46
N GLU A 160 -12.64 10.27 7.45
CA GLU A 160 -12.93 10.49 8.88
C GLU A 160 -12.52 11.87 9.40
N TYR A 161 -11.47 12.47 8.83
CA TYR A 161 -10.88 13.72 9.31
C TYR A 161 -11.13 14.92 8.40
N LYS A 162 -11.70 14.74 7.20
CA LYS A 162 -11.97 15.84 6.28
C LYS A 162 -13.07 16.75 6.81
N GLU A 163 -12.85 18.05 6.67
CA GLU A 163 -13.82 19.09 7.04
C GLU A 163 -14.58 19.64 5.81
N THR A 164 -14.05 19.36 4.61
CA THR A 164 -14.62 19.78 3.34
C THR A 164 -14.93 18.58 2.45
N LYS A 165 -15.84 18.75 1.49
CA LYS A 165 -16.20 17.69 0.54
C LYS A 165 -15.01 17.27 -0.34
N ARG A 166 -14.17 18.24 -0.74
CA ARG A 166 -13.03 18.07 -1.64
C ARG A 166 -11.79 18.71 -1.02
N PRO A 167 -11.16 18.04 -0.02
CA PRO A 167 -9.99 18.58 0.65
C PRO A 167 -8.77 18.62 -0.29
N LYS A 168 -7.86 19.57 -0.02
CA LYS A 168 -6.55 19.58 -0.67
C LYS A 168 -5.65 18.56 0.01
N VAL A 169 -5.24 17.55 -0.75
CA VAL A 169 -4.36 16.46 -0.31
C VAL A 169 -3.02 16.58 -1.02
N VAL A 170 -1.92 16.62 -0.27
CA VAL A 170 -0.58 16.71 -0.82
C VAL A 170 0.20 15.45 -0.49
N LEU A 171 0.59 14.70 -1.55
CA LEU A 171 1.61 13.66 -1.44
C LEU A 171 2.98 14.32 -1.62
N THR A 172 3.80 14.30 -0.60
CA THR A 172 5.16 14.85 -0.66
C THR A 172 6.22 13.78 -0.53
N TRP A 173 7.20 13.81 -1.45
CA TRP A 173 8.45 13.08 -1.26
C TRP A 173 9.15 13.58 0.00
N ALA A 174 9.88 12.68 0.66
CA ALA A 174 10.74 13.01 1.79
C ALA A 174 12.01 12.15 1.75
N PRO A 175 13.16 12.62 2.28
CA PRO A 175 14.43 11.90 2.20
C PRO A 175 14.42 10.60 3.00
N HIS A 176 15.25 9.63 2.56
CA HIS A 176 15.42 8.35 3.25
C HIS A 176 16.80 7.76 2.93
N PRO A 177 17.49 7.10 3.89
CA PRO A 177 18.85 6.56 3.67
C PRO A 177 18.88 5.27 2.83
N LYS A 178 17.72 4.70 2.48
CA LYS A 178 17.59 3.51 1.63
C LYS A 178 16.61 3.78 0.50
N ALA A 179 16.87 3.22 -0.67
CA ALA A 179 15.90 3.19 -1.75
C ALA A 179 14.65 2.40 -1.32
N LEU A 180 13.47 2.97 -1.54
CA LEU A 180 12.19 2.35 -1.21
C LEU A 180 11.34 2.19 -2.48
N PRO A 181 10.48 1.15 -2.55
CA PRO A 181 9.56 0.95 -3.67
C PRO A 181 8.57 2.10 -3.86
N GLN A 182 8.04 2.21 -5.07
CA GLN A 182 7.01 3.19 -5.44
C GLN A 182 5.58 2.72 -5.10
N ALA A 183 5.40 1.51 -4.57
CA ALA A 183 4.08 0.89 -4.35
C ALA A 183 3.11 1.76 -3.54
N VAL A 184 3.58 2.36 -2.44
CA VAL A 184 2.74 3.23 -1.60
C VAL A 184 2.36 4.53 -2.31
N PRO A 185 3.30 5.36 -2.83
CA PRO A 185 2.93 6.59 -3.51
C PRO A 185 2.12 6.35 -4.78
N ASN A 186 2.38 5.28 -5.52
CA ASN A 186 1.58 4.89 -6.69
C ASN A 186 0.12 4.64 -6.31
N SER A 187 -0.12 3.76 -5.34
CA SER A 187 -1.48 3.47 -4.90
C SER A 187 -2.15 4.68 -4.26
N PHE A 188 -1.43 5.46 -3.46
CA PHE A 188 -2.00 6.69 -2.89
C PHE A 188 -2.45 7.65 -4.00
N ALA A 189 -1.62 7.87 -5.04
CA ALA A 189 -1.96 8.73 -6.16
C ALA A 189 -3.19 8.21 -6.94
N GLU A 190 -3.23 6.92 -7.24
CA GLU A 190 -4.37 6.28 -7.93
C GLU A 190 -5.68 6.48 -7.15
N TRP A 191 -5.66 6.26 -5.83
CA TRP A 191 -6.85 6.36 -4.99
C TRP A 191 -7.30 7.81 -4.78
N MET A 192 -6.38 8.76 -4.61
CA MET A 192 -6.74 10.19 -4.46
C MET A 192 -7.32 10.77 -5.75
N ASN A 193 -6.80 10.37 -6.92
CA ASN A 193 -7.39 10.74 -8.21
C ASN A 193 -8.82 10.18 -8.37
N ALA A 194 -9.05 8.93 -7.97
CA ALA A 194 -10.37 8.29 -8.07
C ALA A 194 -11.39 8.88 -7.08
N ALA A 195 -10.92 9.36 -5.93
CA ALA A 195 -11.76 9.95 -4.88
C ALA A 195 -12.10 11.44 -5.12
N ASP A 196 -11.72 12.00 -6.27
CA ASP A 196 -11.95 13.42 -6.65
C ASP A 196 -11.45 14.41 -5.58
N MET A 197 -10.23 14.23 -5.09
CA MET A 197 -9.56 15.17 -4.18
C MET A 197 -8.92 16.33 -4.96
N ASP A 198 -8.68 17.49 -4.33
CA ASP A 198 -7.73 18.48 -4.87
C ASP A 198 -6.32 17.96 -4.59
N PHE A 199 -5.85 17.10 -5.50
CA PHE A 199 -4.66 16.29 -5.28
C PHE A 199 -3.41 16.89 -5.93
N VAL A 200 -2.34 17.01 -5.15
CA VAL A 200 -1.03 17.50 -5.57
C VAL A 200 0.06 16.51 -5.20
N ILE A 201 0.95 16.24 -6.12
CA ILE A 201 2.19 15.47 -5.87
C ILE A 201 3.35 16.45 -5.90
N THR A 202 4.23 16.40 -4.89
CA THR A 202 5.45 17.22 -4.85
C THR A 202 6.67 16.36 -4.54
N HIS A 203 7.72 16.56 -5.34
CA HIS A 203 8.96 15.77 -5.27
C HIS A 203 10.11 16.50 -5.99
N PRO A 204 11.39 16.18 -5.70
CA PRO A 204 12.51 16.61 -6.50
C PRO A 204 12.41 16.06 -7.95
N LYS A 205 13.03 16.73 -8.91
CA LYS A 205 13.12 16.22 -10.29
C LYS A 205 13.76 14.83 -10.32
N GLY A 206 13.27 13.97 -11.21
CA GLY A 206 13.70 12.57 -11.34
C GLY A 206 12.92 11.59 -10.46
N TYR A 207 11.96 12.07 -9.66
CA TYR A 207 11.09 11.22 -8.84
C TYR A 207 9.63 11.19 -9.32
N GLU A 208 9.39 11.56 -10.59
CA GLU A 208 8.08 11.53 -11.24
C GLU A 208 7.50 10.11 -11.18
N LEU A 209 6.31 9.96 -10.60
CA LEU A 209 5.61 8.69 -10.61
C LEU A 209 5.20 8.32 -12.04
N ASP A 210 5.09 7.01 -12.30
CA ASP A 210 4.60 6.52 -13.58
C ASP A 210 3.21 7.13 -13.88
N PRO A 211 2.98 7.67 -15.10
CA PRO A 211 1.70 8.30 -15.46
C PRO A 211 0.47 7.43 -15.25
N ARG A 212 0.62 6.10 -15.26
CA ARG A 212 -0.46 5.15 -14.96
C ARG A 212 -1.04 5.37 -13.56
N PHE A 213 -0.20 5.79 -12.61
CA PHE A 213 -0.57 6.01 -11.21
C PHE A 213 -0.77 7.50 -10.91
N ALA A 214 0.12 8.36 -11.42
CA ALA A 214 0.02 9.81 -11.22
C ALA A 214 -1.29 10.38 -11.79
N GLY A 215 -1.81 9.80 -12.88
CA GLY A 215 -3.08 10.21 -13.48
C GLY A 215 -3.12 11.69 -13.82
N ASN A 216 -4.15 12.38 -13.35
CA ASN A 216 -4.37 13.82 -13.55
C ASN A 216 -3.87 14.68 -12.38
N ALA A 217 -3.11 14.11 -11.44
CA ALA A 217 -2.58 14.86 -10.30
C ALA A 217 -1.72 16.05 -10.77
N ARG A 218 -1.90 17.19 -10.13
CA ARG A 218 -1.01 18.33 -10.34
C ARG A 218 0.36 18.03 -9.72
N VAL A 219 1.43 18.19 -10.48
CA VAL A 219 2.81 18.11 -9.96
C VAL A 219 3.34 19.51 -9.68
N GLU A 220 3.88 19.72 -8.49
CA GLU A 220 4.55 20.94 -8.08
C GLU A 220 5.94 20.60 -7.53
N TYR A 221 6.98 21.19 -8.08
CA TYR A 221 8.38 20.93 -7.68
C TYR A 221 8.85 21.80 -6.51
N ASP A 222 8.10 22.84 -6.19
CA ASP A 222 8.32 23.67 -4.99
C ASP A 222 7.43 23.10 -3.86
N GLN A 223 8.08 22.46 -2.88
CA GLN A 223 7.37 21.79 -1.79
C GLN A 223 6.52 22.78 -0.96
N MET A 224 7.09 23.95 -0.63
CA MET A 224 6.38 24.94 0.18
C MET A 224 5.11 25.41 -0.53
N LYS A 225 5.23 25.71 -1.83
CA LYS A 225 4.09 26.10 -2.65
C LYS A 225 3.04 24.98 -2.82
N ALA A 226 3.48 23.72 -2.91
CA ALA A 226 2.57 22.60 -2.93
C ALA A 226 1.73 22.51 -1.64
N LEU A 227 2.39 22.76 -0.49
CA LEU A 227 1.80 22.66 0.84
C LEU A 227 0.87 23.81 1.21
N GLU A 228 0.96 24.99 0.55
CA GLU A 228 0.09 26.12 0.83
C GLU A 228 -1.38 25.74 0.83
N GLY A 229 -2.08 25.95 1.96
CA GLY A 229 -3.50 25.67 2.10
C GLY A 229 -3.89 24.19 2.03
N ALA A 230 -2.95 23.24 2.18
CA ALA A 230 -3.26 21.81 2.24
C ALA A 230 -4.08 21.47 3.48
N ASP A 231 -5.05 20.55 3.36
CA ASP A 231 -5.83 19.98 4.45
C ASP A 231 -5.20 18.67 4.96
N PHE A 232 -4.50 17.96 4.08
CA PHE A 232 -3.76 16.73 4.41
C PHE A 232 -2.37 16.75 3.76
N VAL A 233 -1.36 16.35 4.54
CA VAL A 233 0.03 16.18 4.09
C VAL A 233 0.43 14.73 4.31
N TYR A 234 0.62 14.00 3.22
CA TYR A 234 1.10 12.62 3.23
C TYR A 234 2.57 12.58 2.82
N ALA A 235 3.46 12.41 3.80
CA ALA A 235 4.89 12.32 3.53
C ALA A 235 5.30 10.87 3.24
N LYS A 236 6.07 10.66 2.17
CA LYS A 236 6.58 9.32 1.82
C LYS A 236 7.88 9.42 1.04
N ASN A 237 8.82 8.54 1.33
CA ASN A 237 9.97 8.32 0.44
C ASN A 237 9.64 7.29 -0.64
N TRP A 238 10.18 7.52 -1.83
CA TRP A 238 10.32 6.51 -2.89
C TRP A 238 11.61 6.76 -3.66
N SER A 239 12.20 5.71 -4.21
CA SER A 239 13.35 5.78 -5.10
C SER A 239 12.94 6.22 -6.51
N CYS A 240 13.91 6.61 -7.33
CA CYS A 240 13.65 7.01 -8.71
C CYS A 240 12.81 5.95 -9.47
N PRO A 241 11.66 6.31 -10.03
CA PRO A 241 10.83 5.36 -10.78
C PRO A 241 11.35 5.05 -12.19
N GLY A 242 12.41 5.73 -12.66
CA GLY A 242 12.98 5.53 -13.98
C GLY A 242 12.02 5.89 -15.13
N VAL A 243 11.17 6.90 -14.93
CA VAL A 243 10.19 7.32 -15.96
C VAL A 243 10.86 8.13 -17.05
N THR A 244 11.69 9.12 -16.66
CA THR A 244 12.42 9.99 -17.59
C THR A 244 13.81 9.44 -17.92
N GLU A 245 14.45 8.79 -16.95
CA GLU A 245 15.79 8.23 -17.04
C GLU A 245 15.78 6.78 -16.54
N PRO A 246 15.49 5.79 -17.40
CA PRO A 246 15.33 4.37 -17.04
C PRO A 246 16.53 3.77 -16.29
N GLU A 247 17.75 4.22 -16.60
CA GLU A 247 18.98 3.79 -15.95
C GLU A 247 19.08 4.21 -14.46
N ASN A 248 18.24 5.13 -14.03
CA ASN A 248 18.17 5.58 -12.64
C ASN A 248 17.11 4.84 -11.82
N TYR A 249 16.40 3.88 -12.41
CA TYR A 249 15.42 3.10 -11.68
C TYR A 249 15.97 2.54 -10.36
N GLY A 250 15.22 2.72 -9.30
CA GLY A 250 15.56 2.23 -7.96
C GLY A 250 16.66 3.02 -7.23
N LYS A 251 17.26 4.04 -7.85
CA LYS A 251 18.33 4.85 -7.22
C LYS A 251 17.78 5.95 -6.32
N ILE A 252 18.61 6.35 -5.37
CA ILE A 252 18.45 7.58 -4.59
C ILE A 252 19.16 8.69 -5.35
N LEU A 253 18.40 9.66 -5.89
CA LEU A 253 18.95 10.79 -6.65
C LEU A 253 19.16 12.04 -5.79
N SER A 254 18.52 12.10 -4.61
CA SER A 254 18.60 13.25 -3.71
C SER A 254 18.64 12.77 -2.26
N ASP A 255 19.47 13.40 -1.47
CA ASP A 255 19.55 13.30 -0.01
C ASP A 255 19.20 14.63 0.67
N ASP A 256 18.58 15.54 -0.08
CA ASP A 256 18.23 16.89 0.37
C ASP A 256 17.28 16.86 1.56
N ARG A 257 17.81 17.23 2.72
CA ARG A 257 17.09 17.24 4.00
C ARG A 257 16.08 18.36 4.13
N SER A 258 16.09 19.37 3.25
CA SER A 258 15.07 20.42 3.22
C SER A 258 13.67 19.89 2.89
N TRP A 259 13.58 18.69 2.31
CA TRP A 259 12.32 17.99 2.03
C TRP A 259 11.72 17.27 3.25
N MET A 260 12.38 17.28 4.41
CA MET A 260 11.82 16.77 5.66
C MET A 260 10.65 17.65 6.10
N ILE A 261 9.50 17.05 6.39
CA ILE A 261 8.35 17.81 6.90
C ILE A 261 8.60 18.22 8.36
N ASP A 262 8.62 19.51 8.59
CA ASP A 262 8.77 20.14 9.91
C ASP A 262 7.65 21.15 10.20
N GLU A 263 7.75 21.86 11.29
CA GLU A 263 6.76 22.83 11.78
C GLU A 263 6.61 24.01 10.80
N ALA A 264 7.69 24.41 10.10
CA ALA A 264 7.62 25.48 9.11
C ALA A 264 6.82 25.04 7.88
N HIS A 265 7.01 23.80 7.42
CA HIS A 265 6.19 23.20 6.35
C HIS A 265 4.72 23.10 6.75
N MET A 266 4.44 22.71 7.99
CA MET A 266 3.06 22.62 8.47
C MET A 266 2.40 23.97 8.71
N ALA A 267 3.19 25.04 8.91
CA ALA A 267 2.65 26.39 9.15
C ALA A 267 2.01 27.02 7.92
N VAL A 268 2.40 26.66 6.69
CA VAL A 268 1.80 27.20 5.45
C VAL A 268 0.53 26.48 5.02
N THR A 269 0.19 25.38 5.69
CA THR A 269 -1.00 24.56 5.38
C THR A 269 -2.27 25.16 6.00
N ASN A 270 -3.44 24.66 5.59
CA ASN A 270 -4.72 24.96 6.22
C ASN A 270 -4.93 24.10 7.48
N ASN A 271 -4.04 24.23 8.47
CA ASN A 271 -4.02 23.38 9.68
C ASN A 271 -4.04 21.87 9.35
N ALA A 272 -3.28 21.44 8.33
CA ALA A 272 -3.33 20.11 7.76
C ALA A 272 -3.11 19.00 8.79
N ARG A 273 -3.76 17.86 8.57
CA ARG A 273 -3.44 16.60 9.22
C ARG A 273 -2.22 15.97 8.57
N PHE A 274 -1.25 15.54 9.39
CA PHE A 274 -0.06 14.84 8.93
C PHE A 274 -0.31 13.33 8.87
N MET A 275 0.07 12.69 7.75
CA MET A 275 -0.09 11.27 7.47
C MET A 275 1.23 10.62 7.03
N HIS A 276 1.39 9.37 7.36
CA HIS A 276 2.48 8.50 6.90
C HIS A 276 2.17 7.03 7.19
N CYS A 277 2.30 6.15 6.21
CA CYS A 277 1.98 4.71 6.32
C CYS A 277 2.79 3.92 7.37
N LEU A 278 3.81 4.52 7.98
CA LEU A 278 4.75 3.86 8.87
C LEU A 278 5.45 2.61 8.26
N PRO A 279 6.68 2.26 8.64
CA PRO A 279 7.53 2.92 9.63
C PRO A 279 8.05 4.26 9.14
N VAL A 280 8.17 5.23 10.04
CA VAL A 280 8.72 6.56 9.76
C VAL A 280 10.09 6.71 10.38
N ARG A 281 10.97 7.48 9.73
CA ARG A 281 12.24 7.89 10.31
C ARG A 281 12.12 9.32 10.83
N ARG A 282 12.07 9.43 12.15
CA ARG A 282 12.03 10.71 12.87
C ARG A 282 13.26 11.54 12.53
N ASN A 283 13.06 12.84 12.35
CA ASN A 283 14.09 13.83 12.02
C ASN A 283 14.86 13.51 10.72
N VAL A 284 14.20 12.73 9.83
CA VAL A 284 14.64 12.43 8.47
C VAL A 284 13.48 12.66 7.49
N ILE A 285 12.33 12.05 7.74
CA ILE A 285 11.11 12.20 6.94
C ILE A 285 10.25 13.32 7.51
N VAL A 286 10.15 13.36 8.84
CA VAL A 286 9.33 14.30 9.60
C VAL A 286 10.01 14.63 10.92
N SER A 287 9.85 15.87 11.40
CA SER A 287 10.35 16.30 12.70
C SER A 287 9.57 15.65 13.86
N ASP A 288 10.21 15.57 15.04
CA ASP A 288 9.54 15.12 16.25
C ASP A 288 8.33 16.02 16.59
N GLY A 289 8.46 17.33 16.43
CA GLY A 289 7.38 18.27 16.73
C GLY A 289 6.14 18.10 15.86
N VAL A 290 6.29 17.66 14.61
CA VAL A 290 5.15 17.37 13.72
C VAL A 290 4.53 16.01 14.04
N ILE A 291 5.34 14.94 14.14
CA ILE A 291 4.79 13.58 14.31
C ILE A 291 4.17 13.37 15.68
N ASP A 292 4.63 14.08 16.71
CA ASP A 292 4.09 14.00 18.08
C ASP A 292 2.98 15.05 18.33
N SER A 293 2.64 15.89 17.35
CA SER A 293 1.58 16.88 17.47
C SER A 293 0.18 16.27 17.37
N GLU A 294 -0.83 17.01 17.82
CA GLU A 294 -2.26 16.65 17.65
C GLU A 294 -2.71 16.63 16.19
N ARG A 295 -1.93 17.21 15.28
CA ARG A 295 -2.18 17.17 13.84
C ARG A 295 -1.75 15.86 13.20
N SER A 296 -0.91 15.07 13.87
CA SER A 296 -0.48 13.76 13.37
C SER A 296 -1.58 12.72 13.55
N ILE A 297 -2.02 12.12 12.44
CA ILE A 297 -3.04 11.07 12.42
C ILE A 297 -2.48 9.71 11.96
N VAL A 298 -1.15 9.51 12.07
CA VAL A 298 -0.46 8.28 11.63
C VAL A 298 -0.93 7.03 12.40
N ILE A 299 -1.37 7.16 13.65
CA ILE A 299 -1.88 6.03 14.44
C ILE A 299 -3.30 5.65 14.03
N PRO A 300 -4.28 6.57 13.91
CA PRO A 300 -5.57 6.29 13.29
C PRO A 300 -5.46 5.69 11.88
N GLU A 301 -4.56 6.22 11.04
CA GLU A 301 -4.26 5.71 9.70
C GLU A 301 -3.79 4.24 9.77
N ALA A 302 -2.84 3.93 10.65
CA ALA A 302 -2.37 2.56 10.85
C ALA A 302 -3.47 1.63 11.38
N ALA A 303 -4.37 2.11 12.24
CA ALA A 303 -5.50 1.35 12.76
C ALA A 303 -6.52 1.01 11.65
N ASN A 304 -6.78 1.94 10.73
CA ASN A 304 -7.67 1.74 9.58
C ASN A 304 -7.19 0.64 8.60
N ARG A 305 -5.94 0.18 8.73
CA ARG A 305 -5.44 -1.00 8.00
C ARG A 305 -6.26 -2.28 8.27
N VAL A 306 -6.78 -2.44 9.49
CA VAL A 306 -7.67 -3.55 9.82
C VAL A 306 -8.99 -3.40 9.08
N THR A 307 -9.59 -2.21 9.13
CA THR A 307 -10.87 -1.92 8.48
C THR A 307 -10.78 -2.12 6.96
N SER A 308 -9.75 -1.56 6.32
CA SER A 308 -9.59 -1.61 4.86
C SER A 308 -9.50 -3.06 4.35
N ILE A 309 -8.62 -3.86 4.92
CA ILE A 309 -8.46 -5.25 4.47
C ILE A 309 -9.65 -6.13 4.89
N GLN A 310 -10.34 -5.80 5.98
CA GLN A 310 -11.55 -6.53 6.39
C GLN A 310 -12.70 -6.33 5.40
N VAL A 311 -12.90 -5.12 4.87
CA VAL A 311 -13.88 -4.86 3.79
C VAL A 311 -13.54 -5.69 2.55
N VAL A 312 -12.26 -5.72 2.15
CA VAL A 312 -11.80 -6.50 1.00
C VAL A 312 -12.07 -8.00 1.18
N MET A 313 -11.65 -8.56 2.31
CA MET A 313 -11.88 -9.98 2.63
C MET A 313 -13.37 -10.31 2.68
N LYS A 314 -14.19 -9.44 3.30
CA LYS A 314 -15.65 -9.59 3.34
C LYS A 314 -16.24 -9.72 1.94
N ARG A 315 -15.91 -8.79 1.02
CA ARG A 315 -16.39 -8.83 -0.36
C ARG A 315 -15.91 -10.06 -1.14
N MET A 316 -14.70 -10.55 -0.86
CA MET A 316 -14.23 -11.81 -1.44
C MET A 316 -15.01 -13.00 -0.91
N LEU A 317 -15.27 -13.08 0.39
CA LEU A 317 -16.07 -14.15 1.01
C LEU A 317 -17.49 -14.17 0.47
N GLU A 318 -18.15 -13.01 0.34
CA GLU A 318 -19.48 -12.90 -0.29
C GLU A 318 -19.51 -13.41 -1.74
N GLY A 319 -18.39 -13.30 -2.45
CA GLY A 319 -18.25 -13.81 -3.82
C GLY A 319 -17.90 -15.30 -3.92
N LEU A 320 -17.64 -15.99 -2.80
CA LEU A 320 -17.40 -17.44 -2.73
C LEU A 320 -18.68 -18.25 -2.47
N HIS A 321 -19.75 -17.58 -2.06
CA HIS A 321 -21.09 -18.13 -1.85
C HIS A 321 -21.96 -17.89 -3.07
#